data_2c3d669f3feb3437509604452b6f5b74
#
_entry.id   2c3d669f3feb3437509604452b6f5b74
#
_cell.length_a   1.000
_cell.length_b   1.000
_cell.length_c   1.000
_cell.angle_alpha   90.00
_cell.angle_beta   90.00
_cell.angle_gamma   90.00
#
_symmetry.space_group_name_H-M   'P 1'
#
loop_
_entity.id
_entity.type
_entity.pdbx_description
1 polymer ?
#
loop_
_entity_poly.entity_id
_entity_poly.type
_entity_poly.pdbx_seq_one_letter_code
_entity_poly.pdbx_strand_id
1 'polypeptide(L)'
;MNLPPPSRRRLLLAGAGGLVAAALPGAAHALGRSRDVVEPDIDGTAQWRARAPQGPIALVGKRPTMIVVHHTVSANTSDVSRAQAHRHAHWVQDLHMDKNGWSDTGYHFLVSRGGWITEGRHQSLGTLRGGRDFVMGAHTSGQNGAGLGIANEGAYHDGAQPPRAQWEVLVALCAYACHQYGIAPSRIYGHKDFGDTLCPGVLHDKLPQLRSEVAASMG
;
A
#
# COMPACT_ATOMS: atom_id res chain seq x y z
N MET A 1 -31.59 -81.86 57.77
CA MET A 1 -32.16 -80.79 56.98
C MET A 1 -31.55 -79.49 57.51
N ASN A 2 -30.55 -78.97 56.82
CA ASN A 2 -29.69 -77.91 57.36
C ASN A 2 -30.07 -76.55 56.77
N LEU A 3 -30.24 -75.60 57.68
CA LEU A 3 -30.42 -74.18 57.32
C LEU A 3 -29.03 -73.54 57.23
N PRO A 4 -28.79 -72.65 56.30
CA PRO A 4 -27.52 -71.92 56.16
C PRO A 4 -27.51 -70.66 57.06
N PRO A 5 -26.29 -70.19 57.42
CA PRO A 5 -26.09 -69.05 58.31
C PRO A 5 -26.16 -67.67 57.60
N PRO A 6 -26.28 -66.58 58.39
CA PRO A 6 -26.58 -65.24 57.88
C PRO A 6 -25.35 -64.51 57.21
N SER A 7 -25.60 -63.80 56.19
CA SER A 7 -24.62 -62.99 55.44
C SER A 7 -24.27 -61.65 56.11
N ARG A 8 -22.97 -61.38 56.25
CA ARG A 8 -22.43 -60.13 56.80
C ARG A 8 -22.56 -59.02 55.73
N ARG A 9 -23.27 -57.97 56.04
CA ARG A 9 -23.26 -56.72 55.28
C ARG A 9 -21.86 -56.08 55.35
N ARG A 10 -21.21 -55.88 54.19
CA ARG A 10 -20.06 -55.00 54.09
C ARG A 10 -20.54 -53.68 53.59
N LEU A 11 -20.26 -52.61 54.33
CA LEU A 11 -20.38 -51.21 53.90
C LEU A 11 -19.32 -50.94 52.83
N LEU A 12 -19.75 -50.54 51.67
CA LEU A 12 -18.86 -49.93 50.65
C LEU A 12 -18.90 -48.45 50.85
N LEU A 13 -17.77 -47.84 51.25
CA LEU A 13 -17.53 -46.42 51.16
C LEU A 13 -17.36 -46.06 49.66
N ALA A 14 -18.23 -45.21 49.17
CA ALA A 14 -18.07 -44.60 47.87
C ALA A 14 -17.03 -43.45 47.93
N GLY A 15 -15.85 -43.67 47.37
CA GLY A 15 -14.86 -42.62 47.15
C GLY A 15 -15.26 -41.78 45.98
N ALA A 16 -15.58 -40.52 46.22
CA ALA A 16 -15.77 -39.53 45.17
C ALA A 16 -14.39 -39.12 44.58
N GLY A 17 -14.03 -39.72 43.46
CA GLY A 17 -12.87 -39.29 42.67
C GLY A 17 -13.22 -38.02 41.90
N GLY A 18 -12.76 -36.87 42.41
CA GLY A 18 -12.85 -35.63 41.66
C GLY A 18 -11.91 -35.62 40.45
N LEU A 19 -12.46 -35.62 39.26
CA LEU A 19 -11.71 -35.30 38.02
C LEU A 19 -11.38 -33.82 38.04
N VAL A 20 -10.12 -33.49 38.35
CA VAL A 20 -9.57 -32.16 38.11
C VAL A 20 -9.31 -32.05 36.58
N ALA A 21 -10.21 -31.42 35.89
CA ALA A 21 -9.97 -31.01 34.50
C ALA A 21 -8.94 -29.87 34.52
N ALA A 22 -7.70 -30.20 34.14
CA ALA A 22 -6.68 -29.18 33.85
C ALA A 22 -7.13 -28.38 32.64
N ALA A 23 -7.64 -27.18 32.86
CA ALA A 23 -7.86 -26.21 31.80
C ALA A 23 -6.50 -25.77 31.25
N LEU A 24 -6.17 -26.18 30.04
CA LEU A 24 -5.07 -25.60 29.31
C LEU A 24 -5.36 -24.10 29.09
N PRO A 25 -4.40 -23.18 29.34
CA PRO A 25 -4.59 -21.79 29.04
C PRO A 25 -4.73 -21.70 27.49
N GLY A 26 -5.96 -21.40 27.05
CA GLY A 26 -6.21 -21.05 25.66
C GLY A 26 -5.30 -19.90 25.30
N ALA A 27 -4.46 -20.08 24.27
CA ALA A 27 -3.73 -19.00 23.66
C ALA A 27 -4.77 -17.97 23.19
N ALA A 28 -4.96 -16.92 23.97
CA ALA A 28 -5.68 -15.75 23.53
C ALA A 28 -4.86 -15.21 22.36
N HIS A 29 -5.33 -15.48 21.15
CA HIS A 29 -4.86 -14.75 19.98
C HIS A 29 -5.24 -13.30 20.28
N ALA A 30 -4.25 -12.50 20.67
CA ALA A 30 -4.38 -11.08 20.70
C ALA A 30 -4.74 -10.70 19.26
N LEU A 31 -6.01 -10.41 19.02
CA LEU A 31 -6.44 -9.69 17.84
C LEU A 31 -5.72 -8.34 17.94
N GLY A 32 -4.56 -8.27 17.30
CA GLY A 32 -3.82 -7.02 17.14
C GLY A 32 -4.83 -6.02 16.60
N ARG A 33 -5.11 -4.96 17.36
CA ARG A 33 -5.82 -3.80 16.83
C ARG A 33 -4.98 -3.34 15.64
N SER A 34 -5.51 -3.49 14.42
CA SER A 34 -4.91 -2.84 13.27
C SER A 34 -4.79 -1.37 13.64
N ARG A 35 -3.57 -0.83 13.64
CA ARG A 35 -3.38 0.60 13.81
C ARG A 35 -4.10 1.26 12.64
N ASP A 36 -4.95 2.23 12.92
CA ASP A 36 -5.55 3.04 11.86
C ASP A 36 -4.39 3.68 11.09
N VAL A 37 -4.22 3.27 9.84
CA VAL A 37 -3.18 3.85 8.98
C VAL A 37 -3.62 5.25 8.61
N VAL A 38 -2.87 6.24 9.08
CA VAL A 38 -3.20 7.66 8.88
C VAL A 38 -2.98 8.03 7.41
N GLU A 39 -3.94 8.76 6.83
CA GLU A 39 -3.78 9.37 5.51
C GLU A 39 -2.61 10.35 5.54
N PRO A 40 -1.60 10.21 4.65
CA PRO A 40 -0.54 11.23 4.53
C PRO A 40 -1.10 12.51 3.90
N ASP A 41 -0.40 13.64 4.09
CA ASP A 41 -0.77 14.91 3.44
C ASP A 41 -0.58 14.80 1.92
N ILE A 42 -1.68 14.86 1.17
CA ILE A 42 -1.71 14.72 -0.29
C ILE A 42 -2.34 15.96 -0.90
N ASP A 43 -1.58 16.66 -1.73
CA ASP A 43 -2.10 17.75 -2.55
C ASP A 43 -2.95 17.20 -3.69
N GLY A 44 -4.27 17.42 -3.62
CA GLY A 44 -5.16 17.12 -4.73
C GLY A 44 -4.87 18.01 -5.96
N THR A 45 -5.43 17.63 -7.10
CA THR A 45 -5.21 18.32 -8.38
C THR A 45 -5.54 19.82 -8.32
N ALA A 46 -6.53 20.24 -7.52
CA ALA A 46 -6.87 21.64 -7.33
C ALA A 46 -5.78 22.44 -6.59
N GLN A 47 -5.07 21.83 -5.61
CA GLN A 47 -4.03 22.50 -4.82
C GLN A 47 -2.79 22.85 -5.66
N TRP A 48 -2.39 21.99 -6.58
CA TRP A 48 -1.29 22.31 -7.49
C TRP A 48 -1.76 22.87 -8.84
N ARG A 49 -3.09 23.19 -8.98
CA ARG A 49 -3.70 23.81 -10.16
C ARG A 49 -3.46 23.00 -11.44
N ALA A 50 -3.70 21.68 -11.35
CA ALA A 50 -3.60 20.79 -12.51
C ALA A 50 -4.40 21.32 -13.72
N ARG A 51 -3.89 21.08 -14.91
CA ARG A 51 -4.67 21.27 -16.15
C ARG A 51 -5.84 20.28 -16.16
N ALA A 52 -6.98 20.69 -16.67
CA ALA A 52 -8.09 19.77 -16.89
C ALA A 52 -7.68 18.61 -17.82
N PRO A 53 -8.18 17.40 -17.57
CA PRO A 53 -7.94 16.28 -18.49
C PRO A 53 -8.43 16.60 -19.91
N GLN A 54 -7.72 16.10 -20.94
CA GLN A 54 -8.10 16.26 -22.35
C GLN A 54 -9.19 15.28 -22.80
N GLY A 55 -9.68 14.44 -21.88
CA GLY A 55 -10.73 13.46 -22.15
C GLY A 55 -11.24 12.82 -20.87
N PRO A 56 -12.23 11.93 -20.95
CA PRO A 56 -12.81 11.29 -19.78
C PRO A 56 -11.78 10.44 -19.04
N ILE A 57 -11.83 10.52 -17.68
CA ILE A 57 -11.06 9.64 -16.82
C ILE A 57 -11.86 8.36 -16.57
N ALA A 58 -11.35 7.25 -17.06
CA ALA A 58 -12.00 5.95 -16.92
C ALA A 58 -11.84 5.41 -15.49
N LEU A 59 -12.94 5.02 -14.85
CA LEU A 59 -12.94 4.29 -13.60
C LEU A 59 -12.87 2.78 -13.86
N VAL A 60 -12.06 2.10 -13.06
CA VAL A 60 -12.05 0.63 -12.99
C VAL A 60 -13.00 0.24 -11.85
N GLY A 61 -14.13 -0.35 -12.15
CA GLY A 61 -15.19 -0.69 -11.18
C GLY A 61 -14.81 -1.78 -10.17
N LYS A 62 -13.54 -1.82 -9.74
CA LYS A 62 -12.98 -2.73 -8.73
C LYS A 62 -11.73 -2.10 -8.11
N ARG A 63 -11.31 -2.61 -6.97
CA ARG A 63 -10.05 -2.19 -6.30
C ARG A 63 -8.82 -2.57 -7.12
N PRO A 64 -7.73 -1.77 -7.07
CA PRO A 64 -6.44 -2.21 -7.56
C PRO A 64 -5.93 -3.39 -6.72
N THR A 65 -5.14 -4.25 -7.32
CA THR A 65 -4.62 -5.46 -6.66
C THR A 65 -3.13 -5.38 -6.35
N MET A 66 -2.48 -4.30 -6.75
CA MET A 66 -1.05 -4.08 -6.56
C MET A 66 -0.72 -2.58 -6.60
N ILE A 67 0.46 -2.23 -6.10
CA ILE A 67 1.09 -0.93 -6.30
C ILE A 67 2.27 -1.12 -7.25
N VAL A 68 2.45 -0.21 -8.20
CA VAL A 68 3.61 -0.17 -9.08
C VAL A 68 4.39 1.12 -8.82
N VAL A 69 5.63 0.96 -8.36
CA VAL A 69 6.55 2.06 -8.06
C VAL A 69 7.33 2.42 -9.31
N HIS A 70 7.43 3.73 -9.57
CA HIS A 70 8.15 4.33 -10.68
C HIS A 70 9.11 5.40 -10.21
N HIS A 71 10.02 5.82 -11.08
CA HIS A 71 10.66 7.12 -11.05
C HIS A 71 10.29 7.90 -12.32
N THR A 72 10.42 9.23 -12.28
CA THR A 72 10.03 10.08 -13.40
C THR A 72 11.17 10.37 -14.38
N VAL A 73 12.40 9.94 -14.03
CA VAL A 73 13.64 10.28 -14.79
C VAL A 73 13.84 11.80 -14.93
N SER A 74 13.25 12.58 -14.03
CA SER A 74 13.51 14.02 -13.93
C SER A 74 14.85 14.29 -13.26
N ALA A 75 15.32 15.55 -13.32
CA ALA A 75 16.52 15.95 -12.62
C ALA A 75 16.43 15.69 -11.11
N ASN A 76 17.55 15.25 -10.50
CA ASN A 76 17.70 15.11 -9.05
C ASN A 76 17.89 16.48 -8.40
N THR A 77 16.85 17.32 -8.41
CA THR A 77 16.89 18.69 -7.89
C THR A 77 17.21 18.71 -6.39
N SER A 78 17.88 19.80 -5.96
CA SER A 78 18.09 20.13 -4.53
C SER A 78 16.95 20.98 -3.94
N ASP A 79 16.02 21.48 -4.77
CA ASP A 79 14.84 22.19 -4.28
C ASP A 79 13.84 21.16 -3.72
N VAL A 80 13.65 21.19 -2.42
CA VAL A 80 12.77 20.28 -1.66
C VAL A 80 11.46 20.93 -1.24
N SER A 81 11.16 22.10 -1.80
CA SER A 81 9.96 22.85 -1.46
C SER A 81 8.67 22.20 -2.02
N ARG A 82 7.52 22.49 -1.38
CA ARG A 82 6.19 22.12 -1.90
C ARG A 82 5.94 22.74 -3.29
N ALA A 83 6.48 23.96 -3.52
CA ALA A 83 6.40 24.59 -4.83
C ALA A 83 7.13 23.78 -5.91
N GLN A 84 8.25 23.15 -5.59
CA GLN A 84 8.94 22.23 -6.50
C GLN A 84 8.10 20.98 -6.79
N ALA A 85 7.46 20.41 -5.79
CA ALA A 85 6.55 19.29 -6.00
C ALA A 85 5.42 19.63 -6.99
N HIS A 86 4.84 20.82 -6.87
CA HIS A 86 3.83 21.31 -7.81
C HIS A 86 4.40 21.53 -9.22
N ARG A 87 5.59 22.14 -9.35
CA ARG A 87 6.26 22.29 -10.67
C ARG A 87 6.55 20.93 -11.31
N HIS A 88 6.99 19.96 -10.51
CA HIS A 88 7.23 18.61 -11.00
C HIS A 88 5.92 17.92 -11.45
N ALA A 89 4.82 18.08 -10.70
CA ALA A 89 3.52 17.55 -11.09
C ALA A 89 3.05 18.15 -12.44
N HIS A 90 3.19 19.46 -12.64
CA HIS A 90 2.92 20.12 -13.92
C HIS A 90 3.80 19.56 -15.04
N TRP A 91 5.10 19.46 -14.81
CA TRP A 91 6.03 18.92 -15.79
C TRP A 91 5.66 17.50 -16.23
N VAL A 92 5.29 16.62 -15.29
CA VAL A 92 4.83 15.25 -15.61
C VAL A 92 3.52 15.30 -16.40
N GLN A 93 2.57 16.14 -15.99
CA GLN A 93 1.29 16.26 -16.67
C GLN A 93 1.47 16.76 -18.10
N ASP A 94 2.28 17.81 -18.31
CA ASP A 94 2.57 18.37 -19.64
C ASP A 94 3.27 17.34 -20.53
N LEU A 95 4.26 16.61 -20.00
CA LEU A 95 4.92 15.54 -20.74
C LEU A 95 3.91 14.46 -21.19
N HIS A 96 3.02 14.04 -20.32
CA HIS A 96 2.05 13.00 -20.62
C HIS A 96 0.95 13.48 -21.58
N MET A 97 0.44 14.68 -21.41
CA MET A 97 -0.63 15.21 -22.25
C MET A 97 -0.12 15.72 -23.60
N ASP A 98 0.98 16.48 -23.59
CA ASP A 98 1.44 17.20 -24.80
C ASP A 98 2.41 16.38 -25.66
N LYS A 99 3.19 15.47 -25.05
CA LYS A 99 4.14 14.63 -25.80
C LYS A 99 3.60 13.23 -26.08
N ASN A 100 2.92 12.61 -25.08
CA ASN A 100 2.39 11.26 -25.26
C ASN A 100 0.96 11.26 -25.79
N GLY A 101 0.25 12.40 -25.79
CA GLY A 101 -1.14 12.51 -26.25
C GLY A 101 -2.13 11.83 -25.30
N TRP A 102 -1.75 11.64 -24.01
CA TRP A 102 -2.63 11.00 -23.05
C TRP A 102 -3.65 12.00 -22.50
N SER A 103 -4.78 11.49 -22.02
CA SER A 103 -5.84 12.35 -21.49
C SER A 103 -5.45 13.11 -20.23
N ASP A 104 -4.45 12.64 -19.49
CA ASP A 104 -3.99 13.21 -18.22
C ASP A 104 -2.66 12.56 -17.80
N THR A 105 -2.14 12.94 -16.61
CA THR A 105 -1.03 12.25 -15.95
C THR A 105 -1.27 10.73 -15.93
N GLY A 106 -0.26 9.95 -16.27
CA GLY A 106 -0.35 8.49 -16.29
C GLY A 106 -0.31 7.84 -14.90
N TYR A 107 0.37 8.49 -13.94
CA TYR A 107 0.52 8.02 -12.56
C TYR A 107 -0.64 8.51 -11.69
N HIS A 108 -1.01 7.71 -10.69
CA HIS A 108 -2.05 8.10 -9.73
C HIS A 108 -1.53 9.13 -8.73
N PHE A 109 -0.29 8.95 -8.26
CA PHE A 109 0.36 9.85 -7.31
C PHE A 109 1.81 10.09 -7.69
N LEU A 110 2.31 11.27 -7.30
CA LEU A 110 3.70 11.67 -7.44
C LEU A 110 4.28 11.98 -6.06
N VAL A 111 5.48 11.51 -5.80
CA VAL A 111 6.22 11.75 -4.55
C VAL A 111 7.47 12.56 -4.87
N SER A 112 7.54 13.79 -4.36
CA SER A 112 8.66 14.68 -4.60
C SER A 112 9.88 14.34 -3.75
N ARG A 113 11.05 14.81 -4.17
CA ARG A 113 12.30 14.66 -3.39
C ARG A 113 12.24 15.35 -2.02
N GLY A 114 11.37 16.34 -1.86
CA GLY A 114 11.12 17.03 -0.58
C GLY A 114 10.14 16.33 0.35
N GLY A 115 9.56 15.18 -0.08
CA GLY A 115 8.58 14.48 0.75
C GLY A 115 7.15 15.03 0.63
N TRP A 116 6.82 15.70 -0.46
CA TRP A 116 5.46 16.13 -0.76
C TRP A 116 4.80 15.13 -1.70
N ILE A 117 3.53 14.83 -1.46
CA ILE A 117 2.72 13.97 -2.32
C ILE A 117 1.72 14.82 -3.08
N THR A 118 1.64 14.61 -4.40
CA THR A 118 0.59 15.21 -5.22
C THR A 118 -0.26 14.11 -5.85
N GLU A 119 -1.57 14.33 -5.90
CA GLU A 119 -2.44 13.58 -6.80
C GLU A 119 -1.99 13.85 -8.23
N GLY A 120 -1.76 12.81 -9.00
CA GLY A 120 -1.37 12.92 -10.41
C GLY A 120 -2.61 12.92 -11.31
N ARG A 121 -3.06 11.71 -11.69
CA ARG A 121 -4.26 11.54 -12.51
C ARG A 121 -5.49 11.94 -11.72
N HIS A 122 -6.34 12.79 -12.32
CA HIS A 122 -7.57 13.27 -11.68
C HIS A 122 -8.42 12.13 -11.12
N GLN A 123 -9.12 12.38 -10.03
CA GLN A 123 -9.99 11.46 -9.29
C GLN A 123 -9.25 10.36 -8.50
N SER A 124 -7.90 10.27 -8.58
CA SER A 124 -7.14 9.25 -7.88
C SER A 124 -7.23 9.37 -6.37
N LEU A 125 -7.21 10.60 -5.83
CA LEU A 125 -7.32 10.84 -4.39
C LEU A 125 -8.71 10.48 -3.87
N GLY A 126 -9.75 10.87 -4.61
CA GLY A 126 -11.13 10.56 -4.24
C GLY A 126 -11.41 9.05 -4.23
N THR A 127 -10.92 8.32 -5.24
CA THR A 127 -11.07 6.85 -5.29
C THR A 127 -10.23 6.14 -4.24
N LEU A 128 -9.00 6.62 -3.95
CA LEU A 128 -8.17 6.09 -2.87
C LEU A 128 -8.88 6.20 -1.51
N ARG A 129 -9.43 7.37 -1.18
CA ARG A 129 -10.22 7.58 0.04
C ARG A 129 -11.46 6.70 0.10
N GLY A 130 -12.11 6.48 -1.03
CA GLY A 130 -13.28 5.61 -1.15
C GLY A 130 -12.98 4.13 -0.97
N GLY A 131 -11.79 3.68 -1.32
CA GLY A 131 -11.30 2.31 -1.14
C GLY A 131 -12.09 1.22 -1.87
N ARG A 132 -12.87 1.56 -2.90
CA ARG A 132 -13.77 0.61 -3.61
C ARG A 132 -13.42 0.39 -5.07
N ASP A 133 -12.99 1.43 -5.72
CA ASP A 133 -12.61 1.49 -7.13
C ASP A 133 -11.36 2.36 -7.28
N PHE A 134 -10.81 2.45 -8.49
CA PHE A 134 -9.72 3.37 -8.80
C PHE A 134 -9.79 3.80 -10.25
N VAL A 135 -9.05 4.84 -10.61
CA VAL A 135 -8.98 5.30 -11.99
C VAL A 135 -8.04 4.42 -12.81
N MET A 136 -8.36 4.21 -14.10
CA MET A 136 -7.46 3.55 -15.04
C MET A 136 -6.19 4.38 -15.21
N GLY A 137 -5.04 3.81 -14.89
CA GLY A 137 -3.74 4.45 -15.09
C GLY A 137 -3.27 4.45 -16.55
N ALA A 138 -2.12 5.09 -16.79
CA ALA A 138 -1.36 4.99 -18.04
C ALA A 138 0.14 4.95 -17.74
N HIS A 139 0.57 4.05 -16.85
CA HIS A 139 1.93 3.99 -16.32
C HIS A 139 2.66 2.66 -16.56
N THR A 140 1.92 1.57 -16.79
CA THR A 140 2.50 0.23 -17.00
C THR A 140 1.60 -0.56 -17.94
N SER A 141 2.10 -0.82 -19.15
CA SER A 141 1.34 -1.60 -20.15
C SER A 141 0.91 -2.95 -19.58
N GLY A 142 -0.35 -3.33 -19.80
CA GLY A 142 -0.94 -4.56 -19.29
C GLY A 142 -1.33 -4.53 -17.80
N GLN A 143 -0.91 -3.53 -17.01
CA GLN A 143 -1.18 -3.42 -15.58
C GLN A 143 -2.01 -2.19 -15.20
N ASN A 144 -2.31 -1.29 -16.12
CA ASN A 144 -3.02 -0.03 -15.84
C ASN A 144 -4.41 -0.21 -15.22
N GLY A 145 -5.08 -1.35 -15.47
CA GLY A 145 -6.38 -1.71 -14.91
C GLY A 145 -6.31 -2.57 -13.64
N ALA A 146 -5.11 -2.77 -13.06
CA ALA A 146 -4.89 -3.57 -11.87
C ALA A 146 -3.92 -2.92 -10.86
N GLY A 147 -3.06 -2.01 -11.31
CA GLY A 147 -1.98 -1.42 -10.52
C GLY A 147 -2.21 0.06 -10.23
N LEU A 148 -2.03 0.45 -8.96
CA LEU A 148 -1.92 1.83 -8.55
C LEU A 148 -0.49 2.32 -8.81
N GLY A 149 -0.30 3.24 -9.75
CA GLY A 149 1.03 3.77 -10.10
C GLY A 149 1.44 4.93 -9.21
N ILE A 150 2.58 4.81 -8.53
CA ILE A 150 3.21 5.86 -7.72
C ILE A 150 4.57 6.18 -8.32
N ALA A 151 4.79 7.43 -8.74
CA ALA A 151 6.05 7.84 -9.34
C ALA A 151 6.82 8.81 -8.45
N ASN A 152 8.12 8.57 -8.33
CA ASN A 152 9.05 9.32 -7.52
C ASN A 152 9.82 10.33 -8.38
N GLU A 153 9.82 11.60 -7.98
CA GLU A 153 10.65 12.64 -8.62
C GLU A 153 12.12 12.26 -8.58
N GLY A 154 12.79 12.35 -9.71
CA GLY A 154 14.22 12.09 -9.86
C GLY A 154 14.54 10.93 -10.80
N ALA A 155 15.84 10.74 -11.04
CA ALA A 155 16.42 9.66 -11.81
C ALA A 155 17.23 8.74 -10.88
N TYR A 156 16.91 7.47 -10.84
CA TYR A 156 17.50 6.48 -9.91
C TYR A 156 18.11 5.28 -10.63
N HIS A 157 18.23 5.33 -11.95
CA HIS A 157 18.79 4.23 -12.75
C HIS A 157 20.33 4.24 -12.81
N ASP A 158 20.95 5.31 -12.35
CA ASP A 158 22.40 5.52 -12.27
C ASP A 158 22.99 5.31 -10.85
N GLY A 159 22.22 4.75 -9.93
CA GLY A 159 22.64 4.47 -8.56
C GLY A 159 22.36 5.60 -7.56
N ALA A 160 21.83 6.74 -7.99
CA ALA A 160 21.41 7.82 -7.09
C ALA A 160 20.39 7.30 -6.08
N GLN A 161 20.48 7.79 -4.83
CA GLN A 161 19.59 7.38 -3.77
C GLN A 161 18.42 8.38 -3.59
N PRO A 162 17.20 7.90 -3.29
CA PRO A 162 16.11 8.78 -2.90
C PRO A 162 16.45 9.49 -1.59
N PRO A 163 16.14 10.79 -1.45
CA PRO A 163 16.23 11.46 -0.17
C PRO A 163 15.38 10.79 0.89
N ARG A 164 15.79 10.92 2.16
CA ARG A 164 15.07 10.33 3.29
C ARG A 164 13.60 10.79 3.35
N ALA A 165 13.34 12.08 3.15
CA ALA A 165 11.98 12.62 3.14
C ALA A 165 11.09 11.99 2.07
N GLN A 166 11.63 11.79 0.85
CA GLN A 166 10.92 11.11 -0.22
C GLN A 166 10.61 9.65 0.13
N TRP A 167 11.57 8.94 0.71
CA TRP A 167 11.40 7.55 1.12
C TRP A 167 10.32 7.39 2.20
N GLU A 168 10.36 8.23 3.24
CA GLU A 168 9.41 8.19 4.35
C GLU A 168 7.97 8.38 3.88
N VAL A 169 7.73 9.34 2.98
CA VAL A 169 6.36 9.56 2.47
C VAL A 169 5.95 8.53 1.42
N LEU A 170 6.89 7.93 0.68
CA LEU A 170 6.59 6.79 -0.18
C LEU A 170 6.08 5.61 0.66
N VAL A 171 6.74 5.31 1.78
CA VAL A 171 6.30 4.27 2.73
C VAL A 171 4.89 4.61 3.25
N ALA A 172 4.66 5.84 3.70
CA ALA A 172 3.37 6.26 4.24
C ALA A 172 2.24 6.17 3.20
N LEU A 173 2.48 6.61 1.96
CA LEU A 173 1.52 6.53 0.87
C LEU A 173 1.21 5.08 0.49
N CYS A 174 2.23 4.23 0.39
CA CYS A 174 2.04 2.80 0.13
C CYS A 174 1.27 2.12 1.25
N ALA A 175 1.56 2.42 2.53
CA ALA A 175 0.84 1.87 3.67
C ALA A 175 -0.64 2.26 3.65
N TYR A 176 -0.93 3.55 3.41
CA TYR A 176 -2.30 4.05 3.29
C TYR A 176 -3.04 3.39 2.11
N ALA A 177 -2.42 3.28 0.94
CA ALA A 177 -3.02 2.63 -0.22
C ALA A 177 -3.25 1.13 0.02
N CYS A 178 -2.30 0.43 0.65
CA CYS A 178 -2.46 -0.97 1.05
C CYS A 178 -3.64 -1.15 2.01
N HIS A 179 -3.76 -0.27 3.01
CA HIS A 179 -4.87 -0.30 3.96
C HIS A 179 -6.22 -0.06 3.28
N GLN A 180 -6.35 1.02 2.49
CA GLN A 180 -7.61 1.41 1.85
C GLN A 180 -8.11 0.36 0.85
N TYR A 181 -7.22 -0.23 0.09
CA TYR A 181 -7.59 -1.18 -0.96
C TYR A 181 -7.49 -2.65 -0.54
N GLY A 182 -6.92 -2.95 0.63
CA GLY A 182 -6.66 -4.33 1.06
C GLY A 182 -5.53 -4.99 0.25
N ILE A 183 -4.55 -4.22 -0.22
CA ILE A 183 -3.39 -4.73 -0.95
C ILE A 183 -2.36 -5.23 0.06
N ALA A 184 -1.92 -6.49 -0.07
CA ALA A 184 -0.82 -6.99 0.76
C ALA A 184 0.49 -6.26 0.41
N PRO A 185 1.34 -5.87 1.38
CA PRO A 185 2.63 -5.19 1.10
C PRO A 185 3.54 -5.97 0.15
N SER A 186 3.44 -7.30 0.11
CA SER A 186 4.16 -8.16 -0.85
C SER A 186 3.78 -7.89 -2.31
N ARG A 187 2.67 -7.22 -2.57
CA ARG A 187 2.20 -6.86 -3.91
C ARG A 187 2.59 -5.43 -4.33
N ILE A 188 3.63 -4.87 -3.73
CA ILE A 188 4.29 -3.65 -4.20
C ILE A 188 5.40 -4.06 -5.15
N TYR A 189 5.34 -3.63 -6.40
CA TYR A 189 6.25 -3.97 -7.49
C TYR A 189 6.95 -2.73 -8.02
N GLY A 190 8.00 -2.92 -8.78
CA GLY A 190 8.60 -1.87 -9.61
C GLY A 190 8.16 -2.00 -11.08
N HIS A 191 8.24 -0.94 -11.86
CA HIS A 191 7.87 -0.99 -13.28
C HIS A 191 8.62 -2.09 -14.05
N LYS A 192 9.91 -2.28 -13.77
CA LYS A 192 10.73 -3.32 -14.45
C LYS A 192 10.28 -4.76 -14.20
N ASP A 193 9.39 -5.00 -13.22
CA ASP A 193 8.81 -6.33 -13.02
C ASP A 193 7.80 -6.70 -14.13
N PHE A 194 7.38 -5.73 -14.94
CA PHE A 194 6.35 -5.89 -15.98
C PHE A 194 6.81 -5.53 -17.40
N GLY A 195 8.05 -5.10 -17.58
CA GLY A 195 8.55 -4.73 -18.89
C GLY A 195 10.04 -4.44 -18.91
N ASP A 196 10.60 -4.34 -20.12
CA ASP A 196 12.01 -4.01 -20.33
C ASP A 196 12.25 -2.51 -20.11
N THR A 197 12.60 -2.15 -18.88
CA THR A 197 12.84 -0.77 -18.46
C THR A 197 13.81 -0.70 -17.29
N LEU A 198 14.55 0.39 -17.15
CA LEU A 198 15.37 0.66 -15.97
C LEU A 198 14.55 1.25 -14.80
N CYS A 199 13.29 1.64 -15.03
CA CYS A 199 12.41 2.18 -14.00
C CYS A 199 11.98 1.09 -13.00
N PRO A 200 12.05 1.32 -11.71
CA PRO A 200 12.33 2.57 -11.00
C PRO A 200 13.80 2.74 -10.53
N GLY A 201 14.77 2.10 -11.18
CA GLY A 201 16.17 2.17 -10.79
C GLY A 201 16.42 1.56 -9.41
N VAL A 202 17.25 2.18 -8.59
CA VAL A 202 17.62 1.70 -7.23
C VAL A 202 16.41 1.49 -6.30
N LEU A 203 15.27 2.13 -6.59
CA LEU A 203 14.04 1.90 -5.83
C LEU A 203 13.53 0.46 -5.99
N HIS A 204 13.86 -0.21 -7.11
CA HIS A 204 13.55 -1.63 -7.27
C HIS A 204 14.34 -2.51 -6.30
N ASP A 205 15.62 -2.25 -6.13
CA ASP A 205 16.48 -3.01 -5.21
C ASP A 205 16.05 -2.81 -3.74
N LYS A 206 15.38 -1.67 -3.47
CA LYS A 206 14.81 -1.33 -2.17
C LYS A 206 13.38 -1.85 -1.93
N LEU A 207 12.75 -2.53 -2.89
CA LEU A 207 11.39 -3.06 -2.70
C LEU A 207 11.25 -4.02 -1.49
N PRO A 208 12.20 -4.89 -1.17
CA PRO A 208 12.10 -5.70 0.05
C PRO A 208 12.04 -4.85 1.32
N GLN A 209 12.85 -3.79 1.40
CA GLN A 209 12.82 -2.82 2.51
C GLN A 209 11.48 -2.07 2.54
N LEU A 210 11.02 -1.54 1.39
CA LEU A 210 9.74 -0.83 1.28
C LEU A 210 8.58 -1.70 1.78
N ARG A 211 8.50 -2.95 1.32
CA ARG A 211 7.46 -3.89 1.73
C ARG A 211 7.48 -4.16 3.24
N SER A 212 8.67 -4.29 3.83
CA SER A 212 8.85 -4.51 5.26
C SER A 212 8.39 -3.28 6.07
N GLU A 213 8.79 -2.07 5.67
CA GLU A 213 8.43 -0.83 6.36
C GLU A 213 6.93 -0.52 6.22
N VAL A 214 6.34 -0.79 5.05
CA VAL A 214 4.89 -0.69 4.82
C VAL A 214 4.14 -1.65 5.73
N ALA A 215 4.57 -2.92 5.80
CA ALA A 215 3.94 -3.91 6.69
C ALA A 215 4.03 -3.48 8.17
N ALA A 216 5.19 -2.98 8.60
CA ALA A 216 5.38 -2.47 9.97
C ALA A 216 4.50 -1.24 10.29
N SER A 217 4.19 -0.42 9.27
CA SER A 217 3.31 0.75 9.43
C SER A 217 1.83 0.37 9.53
N MET A 218 1.46 -0.83 9.10
CA MET A 218 0.08 -1.32 9.12
C MET A 218 -0.25 -2.13 10.41
N GLY A 219 0.75 -2.50 11.21
CA GLY A 219 0.60 -3.18 12.51
C GLY A 219 0.90 -4.65 12.47
#